data_6e56e1868dc63f066ef36e7fe913168d
#
_entry.id   6e56e1868dc63f066ef36e7fe913168d
#
_cell.length_a   1.000
_cell.length_b   1.000
_cell.length_c   1.000
_cell.angle_alpha   90.00
_cell.angle_beta   90.00
_cell.angle_gamma   90.00
#
_symmetry.space_group_name_H-M   'P 1'
#
loop_
_entity.id
_entity.type
_entity.pdbx_description
1 polymer ?
#
loop_
_entity_poly.entity_id
_entity_poly.type
_entity_poly.pdbx_seq_one_letter_code
_entity_poly.pdbx_strand_id
1 'polypeptide(L)'
;MSRYSVLSLLKNAVGGHKGWERAWRDPEPKPEYDVIIVGGGGHGLATAYYLAKLYGVTNVAVLEKGYLGGGNTGRNTTILRSNYLASGNTLFYEKSMRLWEGLSQDLNFNVMMSQRGQLNLGHSDAQMTVLKRRGNTMRLNGIDADILDLEQVRKIAPYFDYSPNARFPIYGALWQGRAGIARHDAVAWGYARGADGYGVDLIQNCEVTGFIKEGEKVVGVETTRG
;
A
#
# COMPACT_ATOMS: atom_id res chain seq x y z
N MET A 1 -4.75 -4.85 24.29
CA MET A 1 -5.15 -3.50 24.73
C MET A 1 -4.77 -2.48 23.68
N SER A 2 -5.61 -1.50 23.37
CA SER A 2 -5.25 -0.44 22.42
C SER A 2 -4.08 0.38 23.00
N ARG A 3 -2.94 0.43 22.30
CA ARG A 3 -1.77 1.25 22.70
C ARG A 3 -2.07 2.77 22.69
N TYR A 4 -3.21 3.17 22.13
CA TYR A 4 -3.61 4.56 21.91
C TYR A 4 -4.88 4.94 22.71
N SER A 5 -4.97 4.52 23.99
CA SER A 5 -6.03 5.01 24.86
C SER A 5 -5.83 6.49 25.22
N VAL A 6 -6.92 7.20 25.50
CA VAL A 6 -6.86 8.61 25.97
C VAL A 6 -5.97 8.76 27.19
N LEU A 7 -6.03 7.79 28.11
CA LEU A 7 -5.18 7.77 29.32
C LEU A 7 -3.71 7.60 28.97
N SER A 8 -3.37 6.78 27.96
CA SER A 8 -2.00 6.63 27.47
C SER A 8 -1.47 7.92 26.83
N LEU A 9 -2.30 8.61 26.05
CA LEU A 9 -1.95 9.90 25.46
C LEU A 9 -1.68 10.96 26.53
N LEU A 10 -2.56 11.09 27.54
CA LEU A 10 -2.38 12.00 28.66
C LEU A 10 -1.11 11.71 29.46
N LYS A 11 -0.89 10.45 29.83
CA LYS A 11 0.32 10.02 30.53
C LYS A 11 1.60 10.40 29.78
N ASN A 12 1.62 10.13 28.47
CA ASN A 12 2.78 10.45 27.63
C ASN A 12 2.96 11.95 27.41
N ALA A 13 1.87 12.72 27.29
CA ALA A 13 1.92 14.17 27.19
C ALA A 13 2.51 14.81 28.46
N VAL A 14 2.05 14.39 29.63
CA VAL A 14 2.58 14.86 30.94
C VAL A 14 4.03 14.42 31.12
N GLY A 15 4.40 13.22 30.65
CA GLY A 15 5.78 12.70 30.68
C GLY A 15 6.72 13.31 29.64
N GLY A 16 6.28 14.32 28.88
CA GLY A 16 7.07 14.97 27.83
C GLY A 16 7.39 14.07 26.66
N HIS A 17 6.54 13.09 26.39
CA HIS A 17 6.67 12.09 25.32
C HIS A 17 7.96 11.26 25.39
N LYS A 18 8.51 11.07 26.59
CA LYS A 18 9.68 10.22 26.80
C LYS A 18 9.27 8.79 27.12
N GLY A 19 10.08 7.82 26.70
CA GLY A 19 9.88 6.42 27.03
C GLY A 19 8.75 5.73 26.28
N TRP A 20 8.40 6.18 25.06
CA TRP A 20 7.49 5.45 24.20
C TRP A 20 8.06 4.07 23.87
N GLU A 21 7.23 3.04 23.95
CA GLU A 21 7.59 1.73 23.43
C GLU A 21 7.80 1.81 21.92
N ARG A 22 8.77 1.02 21.43
CA ARG A 22 8.97 0.89 19.98
C ARG A 22 7.68 0.37 19.31
N ALA A 23 7.40 0.84 18.11
CA ALA A 23 6.22 0.45 17.35
C ALA A 23 6.25 -1.04 16.93
N TRP A 24 7.45 -1.61 16.79
CA TRP A 24 7.74 -3.03 16.58
C TRP A 24 9.10 -3.37 17.20
N ARG A 25 9.33 -4.68 17.42
CA ARG A 25 10.61 -5.21 17.92
C ARG A 25 11.68 -5.11 16.83
N ASP A 26 12.93 -5.20 17.23
CA ASP A 26 14.10 -5.32 16.34
C ASP A 26 14.97 -6.46 16.89
N PRO A 27 14.52 -7.72 16.70
CA PRO A 27 15.20 -8.88 17.25
C PRO A 27 16.45 -9.24 16.46
N GLU A 28 17.34 -10.00 17.08
CA GLU A 28 18.41 -10.69 16.36
C GLU A 28 17.81 -11.82 15.52
N PRO A 29 18.41 -12.13 14.35
CA PRO A 29 18.00 -13.29 13.55
C PRO A 29 18.07 -14.58 14.36
N LYS A 30 17.04 -15.43 14.22
CA LYS A 30 17.08 -16.80 14.71
C LYS A 30 17.83 -17.70 13.73
N PRO A 31 18.35 -18.82 14.17
CA PRO A 31 19.01 -19.77 13.28
C PRO A 31 18.05 -20.43 12.28
N GLU A 32 16.75 -20.44 12.57
CA GLU A 32 15.75 -21.12 11.73
C GLU A 32 14.40 -20.39 11.74
N TYR A 33 13.76 -20.33 10.57
CA TYR A 33 12.42 -19.81 10.32
C TYR A 33 11.65 -20.72 9.37
N ASP A 34 10.34 -20.76 9.51
CA ASP A 34 9.47 -21.44 8.53
C ASP A 34 9.43 -20.69 7.20
N VAL A 35 9.48 -19.36 7.26
CA VAL A 35 9.47 -18.48 6.08
C VAL A 35 10.41 -17.31 6.27
N ILE A 36 11.24 -17.05 5.26
CA ILE A 36 12.07 -15.85 5.18
C ILE A 36 11.57 -15.00 4.02
N ILE A 37 11.25 -13.72 4.31
CA ILE A 37 10.82 -12.72 3.33
C ILE A 37 11.95 -11.71 3.16
N VAL A 38 12.48 -11.61 1.95
CA VAL A 38 13.55 -10.66 1.62
C VAL A 38 12.94 -9.35 1.15
N GLY A 39 13.14 -8.30 1.96
CA GLY A 39 12.66 -6.95 1.71
C GLY A 39 11.49 -6.51 2.59
N GLY A 40 11.71 -5.48 3.41
CA GLY A 40 10.74 -4.86 4.30
C GLY A 40 9.90 -3.76 3.64
N GLY A 41 9.59 -3.87 2.36
CA GLY A 41 8.65 -3.00 1.67
C GLY A 41 7.19 -3.40 1.91
N GLY A 42 6.24 -2.64 1.33
CA GLY A 42 4.81 -2.87 1.51
C GLY A 42 4.36 -4.28 1.17
N HIS A 43 4.90 -4.90 0.11
CA HIS A 43 4.58 -6.28 -0.25
C HIS A 43 5.12 -7.30 0.76
N GLY A 44 6.38 -7.19 1.16
CA GLY A 44 6.97 -8.12 2.13
C GLY A 44 6.27 -8.05 3.49
N LEU A 45 6.03 -6.83 3.98
CA LEU A 45 5.33 -6.61 5.24
C LEU A 45 3.86 -7.08 5.19
N ALA A 46 3.15 -6.83 4.09
CA ALA A 46 1.80 -7.34 3.89
C ALA A 46 1.78 -8.87 3.81
N THR A 47 2.72 -9.48 3.09
CA THR A 47 2.86 -10.95 3.02
C THR A 47 3.05 -11.54 4.42
N ALA A 48 3.97 -11.01 5.21
CA ALA A 48 4.21 -11.45 6.58
C ALA A 48 2.96 -11.32 7.46
N TYR A 49 2.29 -10.16 7.38
CA TYR A 49 1.06 -9.91 8.13
C TYR A 49 -0.05 -10.91 7.77
N TYR A 50 -0.31 -11.13 6.47
CA TYR A 50 -1.39 -12.03 6.05
C TYR A 50 -1.04 -13.52 6.25
N LEU A 51 0.22 -13.94 6.15
CA LEU A 51 0.64 -15.29 6.54
C LEU A 51 0.32 -15.56 8.01
N ALA A 52 0.67 -14.62 8.87
CA ALA A 52 0.39 -14.75 10.29
C ALA A 52 -1.10 -14.67 10.61
N LYS A 53 -1.81 -13.66 10.06
CA LYS A 53 -3.23 -13.41 10.35
C LYS A 53 -4.14 -14.53 9.84
N LEU A 54 -3.94 -14.99 8.60
CA LEU A 54 -4.88 -15.89 7.93
C LEU A 54 -4.51 -17.36 8.06
N TYR A 55 -3.23 -17.66 8.18
CA TYR A 55 -2.73 -19.04 8.16
C TYR A 55 -2.02 -19.45 9.45
N GLY A 56 -1.85 -18.55 10.42
CA GLY A 56 -1.18 -18.85 11.68
C GLY A 56 0.34 -19.11 11.54
N VAL A 57 0.93 -18.77 10.39
CA VAL A 57 2.37 -18.91 10.15
C VAL A 57 3.07 -17.71 10.76
N THR A 58 3.63 -17.87 11.96
CA THR A 58 4.20 -16.78 12.77
C THR A 58 5.72 -16.82 12.92
N ASN A 59 6.35 -17.99 12.72
CA ASN A 59 7.81 -18.12 12.70
C ASN A 59 8.37 -17.62 11.36
N VAL A 60 8.20 -16.31 11.13
CA VAL A 60 8.53 -15.63 9.88
C VAL A 60 9.55 -14.54 10.17
N ALA A 61 10.59 -14.42 9.33
CA ALA A 61 11.48 -13.27 9.30
C ALA A 61 11.21 -12.39 8.09
N VAL A 62 11.20 -11.08 8.29
CA VAL A 62 11.31 -10.09 7.22
C VAL A 62 12.69 -9.45 7.34
N LEU A 63 13.55 -9.72 6.36
CA LEU A 63 14.92 -9.21 6.33
C LEU A 63 14.98 -7.97 5.43
N GLU A 64 15.33 -6.82 5.99
CA GLU A 64 15.43 -5.55 5.27
C GLU A 64 16.86 -4.98 5.38
N LYS A 65 17.49 -4.73 4.23
CA LYS A 65 18.87 -4.24 4.20
C LYS A 65 19.05 -2.84 4.79
N GLY A 66 18.02 -2.02 4.75
CA GLY A 66 18.00 -0.69 5.32
C GLY A 66 16.91 -0.58 6.40
N TYR A 67 15.97 0.33 6.16
CA TYR A 67 14.83 0.54 7.05
C TYR A 67 13.51 0.18 6.36
N LEU A 68 12.51 -0.22 7.13
CA LEU A 68 11.22 -0.65 6.62
C LEU A 68 10.57 0.44 5.75
N GLY A 69 10.15 0.06 4.55
CA GLY A 69 9.54 0.97 3.58
C GLY A 69 10.51 1.85 2.81
N GLY A 70 11.82 1.79 3.06
CA GLY A 70 12.83 2.67 2.47
C GLY A 70 13.08 2.50 0.96
N GLY A 71 12.58 1.41 0.36
CA GLY A 71 12.67 1.15 -1.08
C GLY A 71 11.57 1.85 -1.89
N ASN A 72 11.02 1.17 -2.88
CA ASN A 72 9.96 1.68 -3.76
C ASN A 72 8.70 2.09 -2.98
N THR A 73 8.42 1.46 -1.84
CA THR A 73 7.28 1.81 -0.99
C THR A 73 7.34 3.27 -0.56
N GLY A 74 8.49 3.76 -0.13
CA GLY A 74 8.69 5.16 0.27
C GLY A 74 8.86 6.15 -0.88
N ARG A 75 8.82 5.70 -2.14
CA ARG A 75 9.12 6.53 -3.32
C ARG A 75 8.03 6.48 -4.40
N ASN A 76 6.87 5.95 -4.09
CA ASN A 76 5.75 5.85 -5.03
C ASN A 76 4.82 7.07 -4.98
N THR A 77 3.88 7.14 -5.92
CA THR A 77 2.91 8.23 -6.05
C THR A 77 1.72 8.10 -5.11
N THR A 78 1.65 7.05 -4.31
CA THR A 78 0.57 6.77 -3.33
C THR A 78 -0.83 6.57 -3.90
N ILE A 79 -0.99 6.53 -5.22
CA ILE A 79 -2.30 6.41 -5.88
C ILE A 79 -2.82 4.98 -5.78
N LEU A 80 -4.03 4.83 -5.26
CA LEU A 80 -4.78 3.60 -5.19
C LEU A 80 -5.91 3.63 -6.21
N ARG A 81 -5.97 2.62 -7.10
CA ARG A 81 -6.97 2.53 -8.15
C ARG A 81 -7.12 1.10 -8.66
N SER A 82 -8.27 0.77 -9.25
CA SER A 82 -8.52 -0.51 -9.92
C SER A 82 -8.86 -0.38 -11.42
N ASN A 83 -8.68 0.79 -11.99
CA ASN A 83 -9.04 1.14 -13.35
C ASN A 83 -8.07 0.64 -14.42
N TYR A 84 -7.73 -0.65 -14.39
CA TYR A 84 -6.83 -1.29 -15.36
C TYR A 84 -7.60 -1.90 -16.54
N LEU A 85 -6.97 -1.94 -17.73
CA LEU A 85 -7.62 -2.39 -18.97
C LEU A 85 -7.74 -3.91 -19.10
N ALA A 86 -6.72 -4.65 -18.67
CA ALA A 86 -6.72 -6.10 -18.77
C ALA A 86 -7.63 -6.69 -17.69
N SER A 87 -8.61 -7.51 -18.09
CA SER A 87 -9.62 -8.05 -17.17
C SER A 87 -9.03 -8.83 -15.99
N GLY A 88 -7.98 -9.62 -16.20
CA GLY A 88 -7.28 -10.30 -15.12
C GLY A 88 -6.67 -9.34 -14.10
N ASN A 89 -6.04 -8.26 -14.57
CA ASN A 89 -5.52 -7.22 -13.69
C ASN A 89 -6.64 -6.47 -12.96
N THR A 90 -7.75 -6.21 -13.63
CA THR A 90 -8.90 -5.50 -13.05
C THR A 90 -9.42 -6.22 -11.82
N LEU A 91 -9.65 -7.53 -11.90
CA LEU A 91 -10.14 -8.33 -10.76
C LEU A 91 -9.13 -8.38 -9.60
N PHE A 92 -7.85 -8.50 -9.92
CA PHE A 92 -6.77 -8.47 -8.93
C PHE A 92 -6.72 -7.14 -8.19
N TYR A 93 -6.74 -6.02 -8.91
CA TYR A 93 -6.70 -4.69 -8.31
C TYR A 93 -8.01 -4.32 -7.60
N GLU A 94 -9.15 -4.82 -8.05
CA GLU A 94 -10.42 -4.65 -7.33
C GLU A 94 -10.40 -5.41 -6.00
N LYS A 95 -9.87 -6.63 -5.96
CA LYS A 95 -9.64 -7.34 -4.69
C LYS A 95 -8.71 -6.56 -3.76
N SER A 96 -7.63 -6.00 -4.33
CA SER A 96 -6.72 -5.14 -3.58
C SER A 96 -7.42 -3.90 -3.03
N MET A 97 -8.27 -3.23 -3.83
CA MET A 97 -9.02 -2.05 -3.40
C MET A 97 -9.90 -2.35 -2.18
N ARG A 98 -10.60 -3.49 -2.19
CA ARG A 98 -11.43 -3.92 -1.04
C ARG A 98 -10.60 -4.17 0.22
N LEU A 99 -9.37 -4.70 0.09
CA LEU A 99 -8.46 -4.84 1.21
C LEU A 99 -8.01 -3.47 1.75
N TRP A 100 -7.74 -2.52 0.86
CA TRP A 100 -7.39 -1.16 1.25
C TRP A 100 -8.51 -0.47 2.04
N GLU A 101 -9.76 -0.61 1.62
CA GLU A 101 -10.93 -0.01 2.27
C GLU A 101 -11.11 -0.44 3.73
N GLY A 102 -10.74 -1.69 4.07
CA GLY A 102 -10.78 -2.23 5.43
C GLY A 102 -9.48 -2.09 6.22
N LEU A 103 -8.39 -1.66 5.59
CA LEU A 103 -7.04 -1.85 6.13
C LEU A 103 -6.79 -1.11 7.44
N SER A 104 -7.32 0.10 7.60
CA SER A 104 -7.14 0.86 8.84
C SER A 104 -7.79 0.18 10.05
N GLN A 105 -8.96 -0.44 9.86
CA GLN A 105 -9.63 -1.22 10.89
C GLN A 105 -8.87 -2.53 11.16
N ASP A 106 -8.47 -3.22 10.12
CA ASP A 106 -7.73 -4.49 10.20
C ASP A 106 -6.43 -4.37 10.99
N LEU A 107 -5.71 -3.28 10.76
CA LEU A 107 -4.42 -3.01 11.43
C LEU A 107 -4.58 -2.28 12.76
N ASN A 108 -5.79 -1.81 13.09
CA ASN A 108 -5.99 -0.82 14.17
C ASN A 108 -4.94 0.31 14.10
N PHE A 109 -4.76 0.83 12.87
CA PHE A 109 -3.75 1.84 12.54
C PHE A 109 -4.21 2.66 11.34
N ASN A 110 -4.23 3.98 11.45
CA ASN A 110 -4.67 4.84 10.37
C ASN A 110 -3.61 4.91 9.25
N VAL A 111 -3.87 4.24 8.13
CA VAL A 111 -3.04 4.27 6.93
C VAL A 111 -3.26 5.54 6.09
N MET A 112 -4.08 6.46 6.58
CA MET A 112 -4.41 7.73 5.95
C MET A 112 -4.93 7.56 4.52
N MET A 113 -5.79 6.56 4.31
CA MET A 113 -6.47 6.35 3.04
C MET A 113 -7.52 7.45 2.84
N SER A 114 -7.48 8.09 1.67
CA SER A 114 -8.41 9.12 1.27
C SER A 114 -8.94 8.82 -0.14
N GLN A 115 -10.19 8.37 -0.22
CA GLN A 115 -10.89 8.08 -1.47
C GLN A 115 -11.53 9.36 -1.99
N ARG A 116 -10.79 10.11 -2.80
CA ARG A 116 -11.24 11.36 -3.43
C ARG A 116 -11.42 11.20 -4.94
N GLY A 117 -11.34 9.97 -5.42
CA GLY A 117 -11.41 9.62 -6.81
C GLY A 117 -10.14 9.90 -7.60
N GLN A 118 -10.16 9.45 -8.85
CA GLN A 118 -9.10 9.69 -9.83
C GLN A 118 -9.71 10.11 -11.16
N LEU A 119 -9.21 11.20 -11.73
CA LEU A 119 -9.52 11.67 -13.08
C LEU A 119 -8.43 11.19 -14.06
N ASN A 120 -8.84 10.55 -15.14
CA ASN A 120 -8.01 10.37 -16.32
C ASN A 120 -8.53 11.35 -17.37
N LEU A 121 -7.82 12.47 -17.55
CA LEU A 121 -8.24 13.55 -18.45
C LEU A 121 -8.10 13.15 -19.91
N GLY A 122 -9.05 13.52 -20.72
CA GLY A 122 -9.00 13.46 -22.19
C GLY A 122 -8.78 14.85 -22.77
N HIS A 123 -7.77 14.95 -23.65
CA HIS A 123 -7.35 16.21 -24.28
C HIS A 123 -7.68 16.26 -25.77
N SER A 124 -8.45 15.28 -26.27
CA SER A 124 -8.95 15.23 -27.64
C SER A 124 -10.11 14.24 -27.76
N ASP A 125 -10.89 14.32 -28.84
CA ASP A 125 -11.97 13.37 -29.13
C ASP A 125 -11.47 11.92 -29.24
N ALA A 126 -10.30 11.73 -29.83
CA ALA A 126 -9.67 10.42 -29.93
C ALA A 126 -9.37 9.84 -28.53
N GLN A 127 -8.80 10.64 -27.64
CA GLN A 127 -8.56 10.23 -26.25
C GLN A 127 -9.86 9.95 -25.51
N MET A 128 -10.88 10.79 -25.67
CA MET A 128 -12.20 10.56 -25.05
C MET A 128 -12.84 9.26 -25.56
N THR A 129 -12.66 8.91 -26.85
CA THR A 129 -13.12 7.61 -27.38
C THR A 129 -12.44 6.44 -26.68
N VAL A 130 -11.13 6.51 -26.47
CA VAL A 130 -10.38 5.50 -25.71
C VAL A 130 -10.86 5.41 -24.27
N LEU A 131 -11.05 6.56 -23.61
CA LEU A 131 -11.53 6.60 -22.21
C LEU A 131 -12.96 6.02 -22.08
N LYS A 132 -13.85 6.29 -23.05
CA LYS A 132 -15.21 5.68 -23.10
C LYS A 132 -15.14 4.16 -23.21
N ARG A 133 -14.30 3.61 -24.11
CA ARG A 133 -14.09 2.16 -24.23
C ARG A 133 -13.55 1.57 -22.93
N ARG A 134 -12.57 2.22 -22.33
CA ARG A 134 -12.00 1.80 -21.04
C ARG A 134 -13.04 1.81 -19.93
N GLY A 135 -13.84 2.87 -19.81
CA GLY A 135 -14.92 2.97 -18.83
C GLY A 135 -15.96 1.85 -19.00
N ASN A 136 -16.33 1.51 -20.23
CA ASN A 136 -17.24 0.39 -20.50
C ASN A 136 -16.63 -0.95 -20.05
N THR A 137 -15.37 -1.21 -20.38
CA THR A 137 -14.67 -2.42 -19.92
C THR A 137 -14.61 -2.49 -18.39
N MET A 138 -14.36 -1.37 -17.73
CA MET A 138 -14.35 -1.31 -16.25
C MET A 138 -15.72 -1.68 -15.68
N ARG A 139 -16.80 -1.07 -16.19
CA ARG A 139 -18.18 -1.38 -15.73
C ARG A 139 -18.55 -2.84 -15.95
N LEU A 140 -18.19 -3.44 -17.08
CA LEU A 140 -18.41 -4.87 -17.34
C LEU A 140 -17.69 -5.78 -16.34
N ASN A 141 -16.59 -5.31 -15.75
CA ASN A 141 -15.85 -6.00 -14.69
C ASN A 141 -16.25 -5.58 -13.26
N GLY A 142 -17.35 -4.83 -13.12
CA GLY A 142 -17.88 -4.42 -11.82
C GLY A 142 -17.08 -3.29 -11.14
N ILE A 143 -16.26 -2.55 -11.90
CA ILE A 143 -15.50 -1.40 -11.40
C ILE A 143 -16.28 -0.11 -11.61
N ASP A 144 -16.27 0.75 -10.61
CA ASP A 144 -16.83 2.10 -10.70
C ASP A 144 -16.09 2.93 -11.76
N ALA A 145 -16.84 3.42 -12.74
CA ALA A 145 -16.29 4.20 -13.84
C ALA A 145 -17.35 5.09 -14.46
N ASP A 146 -17.11 6.41 -14.42
CA ASP A 146 -17.97 7.41 -15.02
C ASP A 146 -17.23 8.20 -16.09
N ILE A 147 -17.90 8.44 -17.22
CA ILE A 147 -17.40 9.36 -18.24
C ILE A 147 -17.98 10.72 -17.93
N LEU A 148 -17.11 11.66 -17.62
CA LEU A 148 -17.46 13.03 -17.27
C LEU A 148 -17.25 13.97 -18.47
N ASP A 149 -18.19 14.87 -18.68
CA ASP A 149 -18.02 16.02 -19.56
C ASP A 149 -17.18 17.12 -18.91
N LEU A 150 -16.88 18.18 -19.68
CA LEU A 150 -16.06 19.29 -19.23
C LEU A 150 -16.63 19.99 -17.98
N GLU A 151 -17.95 20.20 -17.92
CA GLU A 151 -18.59 20.90 -16.80
C GLU A 151 -18.58 20.06 -15.52
N GLN A 152 -18.71 18.75 -15.66
CA GLN A 152 -18.58 17.81 -14.54
C GLN A 152 -17.14 17.76 -14.01
N VAL A 153 -16.15 17.75 -14.91
CA VAL A 153 -14.72 17.81 -14.52
C VAL A 153 -14.43 19.13 -13.79
N ARG A 154 -14.96 20.26 -14.30
CA ARG A 154 -14.77 21.59 -13.69
C ARG A 154 -15.32 21.65 -12.25
N LYS A 155 -16.44 20.98 -11.98
CA LYS A 155 -17.00 20.91 -10.62
C LYS A 155 -16.11 20.12 -9.65
N ILE A 156 -15.43 19.07 -10.12
CA ILE A 156 -14.56 18.23 -9.30
C ILE A 156 -13.19 18.90 -9.10
N ALA A 157 -12.65 19.52 -10.14
CA ALA A 157 -11.31 20.10 -10.15
C ALA A 157 -11.32 21.55 -10.67
N PRO A 158 -11.92 22.51 -9.94
CA PRO A 158 -12.12 23.89 -10.41
C PRO A 158 -10.82 24.68 -10.63
N TYR A 159 -9.70 24.18 -10.18
CA TYR A 159 -8.37 24.81 -10.24
C TYR A 159 -7.54 24.42 -11.47
N PHE A 160 -8.11 23.65 -12.41
CA PHE A 160 -7.42 23.38 -13.68
C PHE A 160 -7.57 24.56 -14.64
N ASP A 161 -6.65 24.65 -15.61
CA ASP A 161 -6.77 25.62 -16.70
C ASP A 161 -7.79 25.13 -17.73
N TYR A 162 -8.92 25.82 -17.77
CA TYR A 162 -10.04 25.57 -18.70
C TYR A 162 -10.10 26.58 -19.82
N SER A 163 -9.05 27.36 -20.01
CA SER A 163 -9.00 28.35 -21.09
C SER A 163 -8.99 27.65 -22.47
N PRO A 164 -9.59 28.27 -23.50
CA PRO A 164 -9.58 27.73 -24.86
C PRO A 164 -8.18 27.66 -25.47
N ASN A 165 -7.23 28.40 -24.91
CA ASN A 165 -5.84 28.47 -25.36
C ASN A 165 -4.91 27.57 -24.52
N ALA A 166 -5.43 26.74 -23.59
CA ALA A 166 -4.64 25.82 -22.82
C ALA A 166 -3.86 24.88 -23.77
N ARG A 167 -2.58 24.66 -23.48
CA ARG A 167 -1.72 23.76 -24.26
C ARG A 167 -2.30 22.34 -24.37
N PHE A 168 -3.00 21.90 -23.32
CA PHE A 168 -3.69 20.62 -23.26
C PHE A 168 -5.14 20.86 -22.83
N PRO A 169 -6.03 21.26 -23.77
CA PRO A 169 -7.43 21.54 -23.44
C PRO A 169 -8.12 20.28 -22.89
N ILE A 170 -9.00 20.45 -21.93
CA ILE A 170 -9.72 19.34 -21.32
C ILE A 170 -11.06 19.16 -22.04
N TYR A 171 -11.30 17.97 -22.58
CA TYR A 171 -12.54 17.56 -23.26
C TYR A 171 -13.50 16.81 -22.34
N GLY A 172 -12.98 16.23 -21.28
CA GLY A 172 -13.69 15.41 -20.32
C GLY A 172 -12.73 14.48 -19.59
N ALA A 173 -13.28 13.51 -18.88
CA ALA A 173 -12.47 12.55 -18.13
C ALA A 173 -13.15 11.20 -17.97
N LEU A 174 -12.36 10.17 -17.69
CA LEU A 174 -12.82 8.96 -17.03
C LEU A 174 -12.55 9.13 -15.53
N TRP A 175 -13.59 8.99 -14.73
CA TRP A 175 -13.59 9.10 -13.28
C TRP A 175 -13.72 7.74 -12.62
N GLN A 176 -12.91 7.49 -11.60
CA GLN A 176 -13.10 6.40 -10.68
C GLN A 176 -13.27 6.94 -9.26
N GLY A 177 -14.50 6.92 -8.73
CA GLY A 177 -14.85 7.53 -7.45
C GLY A 177 -14.18 6.87 -6.24
N ARG A 178 -14.04 5.53 -6.27
CA ARG A 178 -13.39 4.76 -5.19
C ARG A 178 -11.87 4.85 -5.19
N ALA A 179 -11.25 5.34 -6.24
CA ALA A 179 -9.82 5.59 -6.27
C ALA A 179 -9.42 6.67 -5.25
N GLY A 180 -8.15 6.69 -4.89
CA GLY A 180 -7.67 7.64 -3.89
C GLY A 180 -6.17 7.54 -3.65
N ILE A 181 -5.77 7.94 -2.48
CA ILE A 181 -4.38 7.87 -2.02
C ILE A 181 -4.32 7.27 -0.61
N ALA A 182 -3.15 6.72 -0.24
CA ALA A 182 -2.80 6.37 1.13
C ALA A 182 -1.38 6.81 1.43
N ARG A 183 -1.05 7.07 2.69
CA ARG A 183 0.33 7.39 3.09
C ARG A 183 1.16 6.12 3.07
N HIS A 184 2.12 6.05 2.16
CA HIS A 184 2.95 4.86 1.95
C HIS A 184 3.78 4.46 3.19
N ASP A 185 4.29 5.43 3.95
CA ASP A 185 4.97 5.23 5.23
C ASP A 185 4.02 4.66 6.29
N ALA A 186 2.84 5.27 6.46
CA ALA A 186 1.82 4.79 7.39
C ALA A 186 1.36 3.36 7.05
N VAL A 187 1.26 3.02 5.77
CA VAL A 187 0.95 1.66 5.31
C VAL A 187 2.03 0.67 5.71
N ALA A 188 3.30 0.99 5.41
CA ALA A 188 4.43 0.14 5.78
C ALA A 188 4.50 -0.07 7.30
N TRP A 189 4.37 1.01 8.08
CA TRP A 189 4.41 0.94 9.54
C TRP A 189 3.20 0.22 10.14
N GLY A 190 2.02 0.39 9.54
CA GLY A 190 0.82 -0.34 9.95
C GLY A 190 0.97 -1.85 9.78
N TYR A 191 1.45 -2.30 8.62
CA TYR A 191 1.75 -3.72 8.39
C TYR A 191 2.87 -4.23 9.27
N ALA A 192 3.96 -3.47 9.43
CA ALA A 192 5.07 -3.84 10.32
C ALA A 192 4.58 -4.06 11.75
N ARG A 193 3.85 -3.09 12.30
CA ARG A 193 3.26 -3.19 13.64
C ARG A 193 2.27 -4.35 13.75
N GLY A 194 1.46 -4.59 12.72
CA GLY A 194 0.52 -5.70 12.68
C GLY A 194 1.23 -7.06 12.65
N ALA A 195 2.24 -7.22 11.79
CA ALA A 195 3.04 -8.44 11.69
C ALA A 195 3.81 -8.73 12.99
N ASP A 196 4.48 -7.72 13.57
CA ASP A 196 5.16 -7.84 14.86
C ASP A 196 4.20 -8.27 15.97
N GLY A 197 2.96 -7.76 15.97
CA GLY A 197 1.93 -8.12 16.93
C GLY A 197 1.51 -9.62 16.86
N TYR A 198 1.74 -10.29 15.75
CA TYR A 198 1.58 -11.73 15.56
C TYR A 198 2.86 -12.53 15.84
N GLY A 199 3.98 -11.89 16.20
CA GLY A 199 5.24 -12.54 16.52
C GLY A 199 6.22 -12.66 15.36
N VAL A 200 5.92 -12.08 14.19
CA VAL A 200 6.85 -12.00 13.05
C VAL A 200 8.07 -11.18 13.43
N ASP A 201 9.26 -11.63 13.08
CA ASP A 201 10.52 -10.93 13.33
C ASP A 201 10.83 -9.96 12.17
N LEU A 202 10.90 -8.67 12.49
CA LEU A 202 11.23 -7.62 11.53
C LEU A 202 12.67 -7.17 11.77
N ILE A 203 13.57 -7.55 10.88
CA ILE A 203 15.01 -7.40 11.06
C ILE A 203 15.53 -6.38 10.06
N GLN A 204 15.84 -5.19 10.55
CA GLN A 204 16.38 -4.08 9.75
C GLN A 204 17.92 -4.11 9.74
N ASN A 205 18.52 -3.38 8.79
CA ASN A 205 19.97 -3.37 8.57
C ASN A 205 20.56 -4.80 8.46
N CYS A 206 19.81 -5.67 7.78
CA CYS A 206 20.14 -7.07 7.54
C CYS A 206 20.04 -7.34 6.04
N GLU A 207 21.15 -7.23 5.34
CA GLU A 207 21.19 -7.46 3.90
C GLU A 207 21.35 -8.97 3.62
N VAL A 208 20.50 -9.50 2.76
CA VAL A 208 20.68 -10.86 2.22
C VAL A 208 21.74 -10.77 1.12
N THR A 209 22.84 -11.47 1.32
CA THR A 209 24.02 -11.45 0.44
C THR A 209 24.10 -12.70 -0.44
N GLY A 210 23.42 -13.79 -0.05
CA GLY A 210 23.44 -15.05 -0.78
C GLY A 210 22.28 -15.98 -0.41
N PHE A 211 22.17 -17.07 -1.17
CA PHE A 211 21.22 -18.15 -0.92
C PHE A 211 21.98 -19.45 -0.64
N ILE A 212 21.65 -20.11 0.48
CA ILE A 212 22.15 -21.44 0.81
C ILE A 212 21.30 -22.46 0.05
N LYS A 213 21.95 -23.33 -0.70
CA LYS A 213 21.28 -24.33 -1.55
C LYS A 213 21.71 -25.75 -1.20
N GLU A 214 20.74 -26.66 -1.21
CA GLU A 214 20.96 -28.11 -1.22
C GLU A 214 20.38 -28.68 -2.50
N GLY A 215 21.27 -28.94 -3.48
CA GLY A 215 20.88 -29.24 -4.85
C GLY A 215 20.17 -28.06 -5.50
N GLU A 216 18.93 -28.26 -5.95
CA GLU A 216 18.10 -27.20 -6.54
C GLU A 216 17.24 -26.44 -5.52
N LYS A 217 17.20 -26.88 -4.27
CA LYS A 217 16.37 -26.25 -3.23
C LYS A 217 17.12 -25.14 -2.53
N VAL A 218 16.47 -24.01 -2.32
CA VAL A 218 16.93 -22.96 -1.40
C VAL A 218 16.51 -23.37 0.01
N VAL A 219 17.49 -23.56 0.91
CA VAL A 219 17.28 -23.98 2.29
C VAL A 219 17.61 -22.89 3.31
N GLY A 220 18.18 -21.78 2.85
CA GLY A 220 18.49 -20.66 3.73
C GLY A 220 19.02 -19.45 2.96
N VAL A 221 19.41 -18.44 3.71
CA VAL A 221 20.02 -17.20 3.20
C VAL A 221 21.25 -16.86 4.02
N GLU A 222 22.23 -16.27 3.36
CA GLU A 222 23.38 -15.61 3.99
C GLU A 222 23.06 -14.15 4.17
N THR A 223 23.40 -13.57 5.32
CA THR A 223 23.11 -12.17 5.62
C THR A 223 24.29 -11.46 6.24
N THR A 224 24.24 -10.13 6.29
CA THR A 224 25.23 -9.31 7.00
C THR A 224 25.14 -9.44 8.53
N ARG A 225 24.15 -10.17 9.05
CA ARG A 225 23.94 -10.43 10.50
C ARG A 225 23.96 -11.92 10.85
N GLY A 226 24.53 -12.75 10.01
CA GLY A 226 24.63 -14.20 10.20
C GLY A 226 23.85 -15.03 9.19
#